data_169ed5392fce27dc95911cfc6f8c463b
#
_entry.id   169ed5392fce27dc95911cfc6f8c463b
#
_cell.length_a   1.000
_cell.length_b   1.000
_cell.length_c   1.000
_cell.angle_alpha   90.00
_cell.angle_beta   90.00
_cell.angle_gamma   90.00
#
_symmetry.space_group_name_H-M   'P 1'
#
loop_
_entity.id
_entity.type
_entity.pdbx_description
1 polymer ?
#
loop_
_entity_poly.entity_id
_entity_poly.type
_entity_poly.pdbx_seq_one_letter_code
_entity_poly.pdbx_strand_id
1 'polypeptide(L)'
;MTVEILYPELCNLYGDRGNIDYLRRCLPADYHQTHIGDEPWFVQHEVDLIYLCSMTERSQERVIRALTPYRERLAELMAAGKHFLLTGNAMEVFGKTIQDGEKTISGLGLLDLTAWRILPKRANSLFLGDFQGVKIVGYTSRFSHMESSLPPLFTVEKGLGRSEGATVEGIRSGGVLGTYLLGPLLVLNPDFTRWLLDDLGAADAPLAFETEVRRAYQARLEQFQGNIEF
;
A
#
# COMPACT_ATOMS: atom_id res chain seq x y z
N MET A 1 11.84 -12.93 11.70
CA MET A 1 10.81 -12.36 10.78
C MET A 1 11.45 -12.12 9.43
N THR A 2 10.71 -12.41 8.36
CA THR A 2 11.20 -12.30 6.97
C THR A 2 10.29 -11.37 6.18
N VAL A 3 10.86 -10.36 5.55
CA VAL A 3 10.16 -9.37 4.73
C VAL A 3 10.62 -9.50 3.29
N GLU A 4 9.69 -9.70 2.36
CA GLU A 4 9.98 -9.74 0.94
C GLU A 4 9.50 -8.46 0.24
N ILE A 5 10.38 -7.85 -0.54
CA ILE A 5 10.14 -6.64 -1.32
C ILE A 5 10.09 -7.05 -2.80
N LEU A 6 8.91 -6.92 -3.41
CA LEU A 6 8.72 -7.33 -4.79
C LEU A 6 9.06 -6.20 -5.76
N TYR A 7 9.93 -6.50 -6.72
CA TYR A 7 10.23 -5.72 -7.92
C TYR A 7 10.61 -4.25 -7.66
N PRO A 8 11.56 -3.98 -6.74
CA PRO A 8 11.92 -2.61 -6.34
C PRO A 8 12.41 -1.73 -7.49
N GLU A 9 12.92 -2.33 -8.58
CA GLU A 9 13.35 -1.62 -9.79
C GLU A 9 12.18 -1.09 -10.64
N LEU A 10 10.98 -1.64 -10.48
CA LEU A 10 9.76 -1.22 -11.19
C LEU A 10 8.80 -0.43 -10.29
N CYS A 11 8.87 -0.68 -8.99
CA CYS A 11 7.89 -0.27 -7.99
C CYS A 11 8.53 0.70 -7.00
N ASN A 12 8.59 1.98 -7.36
CA ASN A 12 9.15 3.03 -6.49
C ASN A 12 8.73 4.44 -6.95
N LEU A 13 7.47 4.62 -7.38
CA LEU A 13 7.01 5.96 -7.71
C LEU A 13 6.89 6.83 -6.45
N TYR A 14 7.20 8.12 -6.60
CA TYR A 14 7.07 9.13 -5.54
C TYR A 14 7.87 8.84 -4.26
N GLY A 15 8.94 8.06 -4.35
CA GLY A 15 9.76 7.70 -3.21
C GLY A 15 9.09 6.73 -2.24
N ASP A 16 8.10 5.98 -2.70
CA ASP A 16 7.27 5.06 -1.90
C ASP A 16 8.10 3.94 -1.23
N ARG A 17 9.27 3.60 -1.79
CA ARG A 17 10.27 2.75 -1.15
C ARG A 17 10.67 3.22 0.26
N GLY A 18 10.50 4.51 0.56
CA GLY A 18 10.73 5.05 1.88
C GLY A 18 9.93 4.36 3.00
N ASN A 19 8.82 3.67 2.68
CA ASN A 19 8.12 2.82 3.63
C ASN A 19 9.02 1.68 4.12
N ILE A 20 9.64 0.95 3.20
CA ILE A 20 10.49 -0.19 3.55
C ILE A 20 11.83 0.25 4.13
N ASP A 21 12.38 1.36 3.68
CA ASP A 21 13.62 1.91 4.22
C ASP A 21 13.44 2.39 5.66
N TYR A 22 12.25 2.91 6.00
CA TYR A 22 11.87 3.25 7.38
C TYR A 22 11.59 1.98 8.22
N LEU A 23 10.84 1.03 7.68
CA LEU A 23 10.53 -0.22 8.37
C LEU A 23 11.81 -0.97 8.76
N ARG A 24 12.83 -1.01 7.90
CA ARG A 24 14.15 -1.60 8.18
C ARG A 24 14.86 -0.99 9.39
N ARG A 25 14.58 0.27 9.69
CA ARG A 25 15.16 0.97 10.85
C ARG A 25 14.39 0.72 12.14
N CYS A 26 13.11 0.38 12.02
CA CYS A 26 12.24 0.05 13.15
C CYS A 26 12.28 -1.43 13.49
N LEU A 27 12.32 -2.30 12.48
CA LEU A 27 12.11 -3.73 12.60
C LEU A 27 13.36 -4.51 12.21
N PRO A 28 14.06 -5.16 13.14
CA PRO A 28 15.12 -6.11 12.83
C PRO A 28 14.51 -7.37 12.23
N ALA A 29 14.67 -7.54 10.91
CA ALA A 29 14.16 -8.66 10.14
C ALA A 29 15.11 -8.99 8.99
N ASP A 30 14.96 -10.16 8.38
CA ASP A 30 15.63 -10.55 7.14
C ASP A 30 14.85 -9.96 5.96
N TYR A 31 15.51 -9.12 5.17
CA TYR A 31 14.89 -8.44 4.04
C TYR A 31 15.40 -8.99 2.71
N HIS A 32 14.51 -9.61 1.96
CA HIS A 32 14.78 -10.14 0.61
C HIS A 32 14.18 -9.22 -0.45
N GLN A 33 14.88 -9.07 -1.57
CA GLN A 33 14.38 -8.34 -2.74
C GLN A 33 14.28 -9.32 -3.90
N THR A 34 13.11 -9.37 -4.52
CA THR A 34 12.85 -10.15 -5.72
C THR A 34 12.78 -9.21 -6.92
N HIS A 35 13.63 -9.42 -7.92
CA HIS A 35 13.65 -8.66 -9.16
C HIS A 35 12.82 -9.33 -10.27
N ILE A 36 12.46 -8.59 -11.31
CA ILE A 36 11.72 -9.16 -12.44
C ILE A 36 12.57 -10.22 -13.12
N GLY A 37 12.01 -11.41 -13.23
CA GLY A 37 12.67 -12.59 -13.79
C GLY A 37 13.22 -13.56 -12.75
N ASP A 38 13.33 -13.13 -11.50
CA ASP A 38 13.70 -14.03 -10.40
C ASP A 38 12.46 -14.79 -9.88
N GLU A 39 12.69 -15.98 -9.35
CA GLU A 39 11.67 -16.68 -8.56
C GLU A 39 11.50 -15.94 -7.23
N PRO A 40 10.25 -15.58 -6.85
CA PRO A 40 10.02 -14.91 -5.58
C PRO A 40 10.45 -15.79 -4.38
N TRP A 41 11.00 -15.15 -3.35
CA TRP A 41 11.49 -15.82 -2.15
C TRP A 41 10.39 -16.62 -1.45
N PHE A 42 9.16 -16.08 -1.44
CA PHE A 42 8.00 -16.72 -0.81
C PHE A 42 7.61 -18.06 -1.46
N VAL A 43 8.14 -18.41 -2.63
CA VAL A 43 7.83 -19.70 -3.30
C VAL A 43 8.44 -20.86 -2.53
N GLN A 44 9.70 -20.73 -2.12
CA GLN A 44 10.48 -21.79 -1.45
C GLN A 44 10.64 -21.56 0.05
N HIS A 45 10.28 -20.36 0.57
CA HIS A 45 10.55 -19.96 1.95
C HIS A 45 9.32 -19.34 2.60
N GLU A 46 9.31 -19.39 3.93
CA GLU A 46 8.31 -18.66 4.70
C GLU A 46 8.63 -17.16 4.73
N VAL A 47 7.58 -16.35 4.60
CA VAL A 47 7.63 -14.91 4.71
C VAL A 47 6.56 -14.41 5.70
N ASP A 48 6.83 -13.31 6.38
CA ASP A 48 5.90 -12.71 7.33
C ASP A 48 5.24 -11.46 6.75
N LEU A 49 5.95 -10.73 5.90
CA LEU A 49 5.43 -9.55 5.19
C LEU A 49 5.89 -9.53 3.74
N ILE A 50 4.95 -9.34 2.82
CA ILE A 50 5.21 -9.01 1.41
C ILE A 50 4.90 -7.54 1.19
N TYR A 51 5.87 -6.80 0.63
CA TYR A 51 5.72 -5.40 0.26
C TYR A 51 5.76 -5.22 -1.26
N LEU A 52 4.71 -4.59 -1.79
CA LEU A 52 4.67 -4.14 -3.18
C LEU A 52 4.20 -2.68 -3.21
N CYS A 53 4.97 -1.82 -3.88
CA CYS A 53 4.68 -0.40 -3.89
C CYS A 53 4.27 0.16 -5.24
N SER A 54 3.98 1.44 -5.27
CA SER A 54 3.46 2.17 -6.43
C SER A 54 4.34 2.06 -7.67
N MET A 55 3.71 1.94 -8.83
CA MET A 55 4.38 1.74 -10.11
C MET A 55 3.65 2.43 -11.26
N THR A 56 4.31 2.53 -12.42
CA THR A 56 3.62 2.99 -13.63
C THR A 56 2.61 1.95 -14.11
N GLU A 57 1.60 2.38 -14.88
CA GLU A 57 0.57 1.49 -15.46
C GLU A 57 1.20 0.40 -16.34
N ARG A 58 2.28 0.74 -17.07
CA ARG A 58 3.05 -0.24 -17.86
C ARG A 58 3.79 -1.24 -16.99
N SER A 59 4.36 -0.80 -15.88
CA SER A 59 5.02 -1.69 -14.91
C SER A 59 4.00 -2.59 -14.22
N GLN A 60 2.80 -2.08 -13.92
CA GLN A 60 1.72 -2.83 -13.30
C GLN A 60 1.34 -4.07 -14.12
N GLU A 61 1.18 -3.92 -15.45
CA GLU A 61 0.91 -5.06 -16.33
C GLU A 61 2.08 -6.07 -16.39
N ARG A 62 3.32 -5.60 -16.24
CA ARG A 62 4.49 -6.49 -16.15
C ARG A 62 4.51 -7.26 -14.83
N VAL A 63 4.20 -6.58 -13.72
CA VAL A 63 4.13 -7.18 -12.39
C VAL A 63 3.00 -8.21 -12.32
N ILE A 64 1.82 -7.91 -12.87
CA ILE A 64 0.73 -8.89 -12.96
C ILE A 64 1.22 -10.17 -13.67
N ARG A 65 1.85 -10.03 -14.84
CA ARG A 65 2.37 -11.20 -15.59
C ARG A 65 3.44 -11.97 -14.82
N ALA A 66 4.31 -11.27 -14.11
CA ALA A 66 5.37 -11.89 -13.32
C ALA A 66 4.83 -12.67 -12.11
N LEU A 67 3.75 -12.18 -11.47
CA LEU A 67 3.15 -12.82 -10.30
C LEU A 67 2.10 -13.89 -10.66
N THR A 68 1.55 -13.89 -11.88
CA THR A 68 0.53 -14.85 -12.31
C THR A 68 0.92 -16.31 -12.08
N PRO A 69 2.16 -16.77 -12.36
CA PRO A 69 2.57 -18.15 -12.10
C PRO A 69 2.50 -18.55 -10.61
N TYR A 70 2.58 -17.58 -9.71
CA TYR A 70 2.64 -17.78 -8.27
C TYR A 70 1.32 -17.47 -7.56
N ARG A 71 0.23 -17.29 -8.33
CA ARG A 71 -1.09 -16.88 -7.82
C ARG A 71 -1.59 -17.79 -6.69
N GLU A 72 -1.45 -19.11 -6.85
CA GLU A 72 -1.93 -20.08 -5.86
C GLU A 72 -1.14 -19.95 -4.54
N ARG A 73 0.19 -19.81 -4.64
CA ARG A 73 1.03 -19.62 -3.45
C ARG A 73 0.71 -18.30 -2.72
N LEU A 74 0.46 -17.23 -3.46
CA LEU A 74 0.00 -15.96 -2.88
C LEU A 74 -1.36 -16.10 -2.16
N ALA A 75 -2.29 -16.87 -2.75
CA ALA A 75 -3.57 -17.17 -2.12
C ALA A 75 -3.40 -17.94 -0.81
N GLU A 76 -2.50 -18.95 -0.78
CA GLU A 76 -2.17 -19.70 0.44
C GLU A 76 -1.60 -18.81 1.53
N LEU A 77 -0.67 -17.92 1.19
CA LEU A 77 -0.08 -16.97 2.14
C LEU A 77 -1.13 -16.02 2.73
N MET A 78 -2.03 -15.50 1.89
CA MET A 78 -3.15 -14.67 2.34
C MET A 78 -4.10 -15.45 3.27
N ALA A 79 -4.44 -16.69 2.90
CA ALA A 79 -5.29 -17.56 3.71
C ALA A 79 -4.63 -17.94 5.06
N ALA A 80 -3.30 -18.06 5.08
CA ALA A 80 -2.51 -18.30 6.29
C ALA A 80 -2.35 -17.03 7.16
N GLY A 81 -2.93 -15.89 6.74
CA GLY A 81 -2.86 -14.63 7.50
C GLY A 81 -1.51 -13.91 7.41
N LYS A 82 -0.68 -14.23 6.43
CA LYS A 82 0.56 -13.48 6.19
C LYS A 82 0.26 -12.04 5.80
N HIS A 83 1.16 -11.13 6.18
CA HIS A 83 0.95 -9.71 5.94
C HIS A 83 1.35 -9.28 4.53
N PHE A 84 0.55 -8.38 3.97
CA PHE A 84 0.82 -7.71 2.69
C PHE A 84 0.62 -6.21 2.88
N LEU A 85 1.62 -5.41 2.57
CA LEU A 85 1.49 -3.97 2.48
C LEU A 85 1.60 -3.56 1.00
N LEU A 86 0.46 -3.09 0.45
CA LEU A 86 0.29 -2.78 -0.96
C LEU A 86 -0.01 -1.28 -1.09
N THR A 87 0.96 -0.49 -1.54
CA THR A 87 0.80 0.96 -1.62
C THR A 87 0.66 1.45 -3.07
N GLY A 88 -0.04 2.57 -3.24
CA GLY A 88 -0.37 3.10 -4.56
C GLY A 88 -1.27 2.13 -5.36
N ASN A 89 -1.00 1.98 -6.64
CA ASN A 89 -1.75 1.06 -7.50
C ASN A 89 -1.33 -0.42 -7.38
N ALA A 90 -0.49 -0.76 -6.39
CA ALA A 90 -0.04 -2.14 -6.17
C ALA A 90 -1.19 -3.08 -5.77
N MET A 91 -2.19 -2.60 -4.99
CA MET A 91 -3.32 -3.44 -4.60
C MET A 91 -4.20 -3.87 -5.79
N GLU A 92 -4.22 -3.08 -6.88
CA GLU A 92 -4.96 -3.41 -8.09
C GLU A 92 -4.40 -4.66 -8.79
N VAL A 93 -3.09 -4.94 -8.63
CA VAL A 93 -2.45 -6.17 -9.13
C VAL A 93 -3.13 -7.42 -8.57
N PHE A 94 -3.52 -7.37 -7.30
CA PHE A 94 -4.20 -8.47 -6.61
C PHE A 94 -5.72 -8.49 -6.83
N GLY A 95 -6.29 -7.43 -7.42
CA GLY A 95 -7.70 -7.30 -7.76
C GLY A 95 -8.16 -8.23 -8.88
N LYS A 96 -9.45 -8.17 -9.19
CA LYS A 96 -10.07 -8.94 -10.28
C LYS A 96 -9.67 -8.38 -11.64
N THR A 97 -9.95 -7.10 -11.85
CA THR A 97 -9.76 -6.45 -13.15
C THR A 97 -9.36 -4.98 -13.02
N ILE A 98 -8.66 -4.49 -14.04
CA ILE A 98 -8.39 -3.08 -14.26
C ILE A 98 -8.96 -2.70 -15.63
N GLN A 99 -9.93 -1.81 -15.66
CA GLN A 99 -10.50 -1.30 -16.92
C GLN A 99 -9.67 -0.12 -17.42
N ASP A 100 -9.16 -0.20 -18.65
CA ASP A 100 -8.37 0.83 -19.31
C ASP A 100 -9.00 1.19 -20.65
N GLY A 101 -9.94 2.15 -20.65
CA GLY A 101 -10.80 2.41 -21.80
C GLY A 101 -11.60 1.17 -22.18
N GLU A 102 -11.42 0.70 -23.41
CA GLU A 102 -12.06 -0.53 -23.90
C GLU A 102 -11.31 -1.82 -23.49
N LYS A 103 -10.07 -1.71 -22.99
CA LYS A 103 -9.25 -2.85 -22.60
C LYS A 103 -9.55 -3.24 -21.15
N THR A 104 -9.81 -4.52 -20.92
CA THR A 104 -9.86 -5.11 -19.58
C THR A 104 -8.57 -5.88 -19.30
N ILE A 105 -7.87 -5.52 -18.24
CA ILE A 105 -6.67 -6.18 -17.78
C ILE A 105 -7.07 -7.06 -16.58
N SER A 106 -6.83 -8.35 -16.68
CA SER A 106 -7.05 -9.27 -15.56
C SER A 106 -5.93 -9.08 -14.53
N GLY A 107 -6.30 -8.83 -13.28
CA GLY A 107 -5.40 -8.92 -12.14
C GLY A 107 -5.24 -10.38 -11.68
N LEU A 108 -4.66 -10.59 -10.50
CA LEU A 108 -4.49 -11.92 -9.91
C LEU A 108 -5.82 -12.52 -9.41
N GLY A 109 -6.86 -11.70 -9.22
CA GLY A 109 -8.18 -12.14 -8.75
C GLY A 109 -8.17 -12.69 -7.32
N LEU A 110 -7.28 -12.22 -6.47
CA LEU A 110 -7.14 -12.64 -5.08
C LEU A 110 -7.93 -11.73 -4.11
N LEU A 111 -8.23 -10.51 -4.53
CA LEU A 111 -8.99 -9.52 -3.77
C LEU A 111 -10.27 -9.15 -4.51
N ASP A 112 -11.36 -8.96 -3.78
CA ASP A 112 -12.61 -8.44 -4.34
C ASP A 112 -12.50 -6.93 -4.59
N LEU A 113 -11.74 -6.59 -5.62
CA LEU A 113 -11.41 -5.24 -6.05
C LEU A 113 -11.46 -5.16 -7.57
N THR A 114 -12.12 -4.14 -8.09
CA THR A 114 -12.10 -3.76 -9.51
C THR A 114 -11.64 -2.31 -9.61
N ALA A 115 -10.67 -2.06 -10.47
CA ALA A 115 -10.17 -0.72 -10.74
C ALA A 115 -10.51 -0.25 -12.16
N TRP A 116 -10.53 1.07 -12.37
CA TRP A 116 -10.62 1.66 -13.70
C TRP A 116 -9.69 2.85 -13.84
N ARG A 117 -9.00 2.93 -14.96
CA ARG A 117 -8.10 4.04 -15.28
C ARG A 117 -8.88 5.25 -15.77
N ILE A 118 -8.44 6.43 -15.36
CA ILE A 118 -9.04 7.73 -15.70
C ILE A 118 -8.13 8.57 -16.59
N LEU A 119 -7.25 7.91 -17.35
CA LEU A 119 -6.30 8.58 -18.25
C LEU A 119 -7.01 9.53 -19.24
N PRO A 120 -6.39 10.66 -19.57
CA PRO A 120 -5.09 11.18 -19.10
C PRO A 120 -5.18 12.01 -17.80
N LYS A 121 -6.35 12.10 -17.16
CA LYS A 121 -6.57 12.91 -15.96
C LYS A 121 -5.93 12.23 -14.74
N ARG A 122 -4.98 12.92 -14.10
CA ARG A 122 -4.38 12.46 -12.86
C ARG A 122 -5.18 12.97 -11.66
N ALA A 123 -5.56 12.07 -10.78
CA ALA A 123 -6.17 12.42 -9.50
C ALA A 123 -5.06 12.68 -8.47
N ASN A 124 -4.92 13.95 -8.05
CA ASN A 124 -3.99 14.38 -7.03
C ASN A 124 -4.79 14.93 -5.85
N SER A 125 -4.47 14.49 -4.64
CA SER A 125 -5.13 14.99 -3.43
C SER A 125 -4.25 14.80 -2.22
N LEU A 126 -4.21 15.80 -1.34
CA LEU A 126 -3.81 15.58 0.04
C LEU A 126 -4.90 14.77 0.73
N PHE A 127 -4.52 14.02 1.76
CA PHE A 127 -5.42 13.12 2.46
C PHE A 127 -5.34 13.29 3.98
N LEU A 128 -6.50 13.43 4.59
CA LEU A 128 -6.71 13.26 6.02
C LEU A 128 -7.82 12.24 6.22
N GLY A 129 -7.59 11.26 7.06
CA GLY A 129 -8.55 10.23 7.39
C GLY A 129 -8.36 9.66 8.77
N ASP A 130 -9.01 8.55 9.04
CA ASP A 130 -8.98 7.88 10.33
C ASP A 130 -8.74 6.38 10.17
N PHE A 131 -7.91 5.84 11.04
CA PHE A 131 -7.69 4.42 11.26
C PHE A 131 -7.92 4.09 12.73
N GLN A 132 -9.08 3.54 13.08
CA GLN A 132 -9.39 3.10 14.45
C GLN A 132 -9.17 4.20 15.52
N GLY A 133 -9.50 5.46 15.19
CA GLY A 133 -9.31 6.61 16.07
C GLY A 133 -7.96 7.32 15.92
N VAL A 134 -7.06 6.81 15.08
CA VAL A 134 -5.78 7.44 14.75
C VAL A 134 -5.92 8.22 13.46
N LYS A 135 -5.54 9.50 13.46
CA LYS A 135 -5.54 10.32 12.24
C LYS A 135 -4.45 9.85 11.29
N ILE A 136 -4.81 9.74 10.01
CA ILE A 136 -3.91 9.33 8.93
C ILE A 136 -3.74 10.49 7.97
N VAL A 137 -2.49 10.83 7.68
CA VAL A 137 -2.12 11.86 6.71
C VAL A 137 -1.35 11.25 5.54
N GLY A 138 -1.51 11.81 4.36
CA GLY A 138 -0.80 11.36 3.17
C GLY A 138 -1.19 12.19 1.96
N TYR A 139 -0.84 11.68 0.80
CA TYR A 139 -1.36 12.19 -0.46
C TYR A 139 -1.58 11.03 -1.44
N THR A 140 -2.38 11.26 -2.46
CA THR A 140 -2.53 10.34 -3.58
C THR A 140 -2.19 11.05 -4.89
N SER A 141 -1.58 10.32 -5.81
CA SER A 141 -1.31 10.78 -7.18
C SER A 141 -1.40 9.57 -8.12
N ARG A 142 -2.55 9.42 -8.75
CA ARG A 142 -2.87 8.21 -9.52
C ARG A 142 -3.71 8.49 -10.74
N PHE A 143 -3.77 7.50 -11.64
CA PHE A 143 -4.64 7.50 -12.83
C PHE A 143 -5.78 6.50 -12.73
N SER A 144 -6.10 6.02 -11.53
CA SER A 144 -7.14 5.02 -11.33
C SER A 144 -8.03 5.34 -10.15
N HIS A 145 -9.23 4.80 -10.21
CA HIS A 145 -10.17 4.63 -9.11
C HIS A 145 -10.47 3.16 -8.93
N MET A 146 -11.06 2.80 -7.80
CA MET A 146 -11.51 1.44 -7.55
C MET A 146 -12.83 1.40 -6.78
N GLU A 147 -13.47 0.25 -6.88
CA GLU A 147 -14.52 -0.22 -5.97
C GLU A 147 -14.16 -1.57 -5.39
N SER A 148 -14.65 -1.86 -4.21
CA SER A 148 -14.40 -3.10 -3.51
C SER A 148 -15.47 -3.33 -2.44
N SER A 149 -15.89 -4.59 -2.27
CA SER A 149 -16.74 -5.01 -1.15
C SER A 149 -15.95 -5.23 0.14
N LEU A 150 -14.61 -5.27 0.06
CA LEU A 150 -13.75 -5.46 1.23
C LEU A 150 -13.83 -4.25 2.17
N PRO A 151 -13.68 -4.47 3.49
CA PRO A 151 -13.55 -3.39 4.46
C PRO A 151 -12.51 -2.36 4.03
N PRO A 152 -12.74 -1.07 4.28
CA PRO A 152 -11.75 -0.03 4.00
C PRO A 152 -10.58 -0.14 4.98
N LEU A 153 -9.42 0.36 4.55
CA LEU A 153 -8.30 0.55 5.46
C LEU A 153 -8.49 1.84 6.27
N PHE A 154 -8.93 2.92 5.62
CA PHE A 154 -9.16 4.22 6.24
C PHE A 154 -10.55 4.77 5.93
N THR A 155 -11.10 5.59 6.83
CA THR A 155 -12.20 6.49 6.51
C THR A 155 -11.62 7.82 6.02
N VAL A 156 -12.35 8.54 5.16
CA VAL A 156 -11.92 9.81 4.57
C VAL A 156 -12.55 10.96 5.34
N GLU A 157 -11.75 11.91 5.82
CA GLU A 157 -12.22 13.18 6.36
C GLU A 157 -12.02 14.33 5.37
N LYS A 158 -10.86 14.36 4.70
CA LYS A 158 -10.53 15.29 3.63
C LYS A 158 -9.74 14.57 2.54
N GLY A 159 -9.98 14.97 1.30
CA GLY A 159 -9.26 14.42 0.15
C GLY A 159 -10.00 13.32 -0.58
N LEU A 160 -9.27 12.53 -1.35
CA LEU A 160 -9.81 11.53 -2.27
C LEU A 160 -9.73 10.13 -1.66
N GLY A 161 -10.88 9.43 -1.59
CA GLY A 161 -10.98 8.02 -1.22
C GLY A 161 -10.73 7.06 -2.39
N ARG A 162 -11.39 5.89 -2.37
CA ARG A 162 -11.31 4.87 -3.45
C ARG A 162 -11.64 5.45 -4.84
N SER A 163 -12.59 6.39 -4.88
CA SER A 163 -13.03 7.13 -6.07
C SER A 163 -13.50 8.53 -5.68
N GLU A 164 -13.91 9.34 -6.66
CA GLU A 164 -14.49 10.66 -6.38
C GLU A 164 -15.74 10.52 -5.51
N GLY A 165 -15.80 11.29 -4.42
CA GLY A 165 -16.91 11.29 -3.46
C GLY A 165 -16.94 10.09 -2.49
N ALA A 166 -16.01 9.15 -2.60
CA ALA A 166 -15.95 8.03 -1.68
C ALA A 166 -15.49 8.48 -0.28
N THR A 167 -16.20 8.03 0.75
CA THR A 167 -15.90 8.30 2.17
C THR A 167 -14.92 7.30 2.78
N VAL A 168 -14.41 6.38 1.97
CA VAL A 168 -13.50 5.31 2.39
C VAL A 168 -12.31 5.22 1.45
N GLU A 169 -11.16 4.81 1.99
CA GLU A 169 -9.90 4.66 1.29
C GLU A 169 -9.28 3.29 1.57
N GLY A 170 -8.63 2.72 0.54
CA GLY A 170 -7.91 1.46 0.65
C GLY A 170 -8.79 0.25 0.93
N ILE A 171 -8.13 -0.86 1.26
CA ILE A 171 -8.77 -2.13 1.62
C ILE A 171 -8.04 -2.78 2.79
N ARG A 172 -8.77 -3.56 3.59
CA ARG A 172 -8.21 -4.45 4.60
C ARG A 172 -8.88 -5.82 4.49
N SER A 173 -8.06 -6.89 4.42
CA SER A 173 -8.57 -8.27 4.35
C SER A 173 -7.57 -9.21 5.02
N GLY A 174 -7.89 -9.70 6.21
CA GLY A 174 -6.92 -10.45 7.00
C GLY A 174 -5.64 -9.63 7.22
N GLY A 175 -4.48 -10.18 6.89
CA GLY A 175 -3.19 -9.50 6.93
C GLY A 175 -2.92 -8.57 5.74
N VAL A 176 -3.85 -8.42 4.77
CA VAL A 176 -3.65 -7.57 3.60
C VAL A 176 -4.09 -6.14 3.89
N LEU A 177 -3.17 -5.20 3.71
CA LEU A 177 -3.36 -3.75 3.82
C LEU A 177 -3.05 -3.12 2.46
N GLY A 178 -4.07 -2.59 1.79
CA GLY A 178 -3.93 -1.92 0.51
C GLY A 178 -4.38 -0.47 0.59
N THR A 179 -3.59 0.47 0.06
CA THR A 179 -3.93 1.90 0.08
C THR A 179 -3.37 2.63 -1.13
N TYR A 180 -4.08 3.63 -1.63
CA TYR A 180 -3.55 4.56 -2.62
C TYR A 180 -2.64 5.64 -2.03
N LEU A 181 -2.55 5.71 -0.69
CA LEU A 181 -1.75 6.74 -0.05
C LEU A 181 -0.26 6.50 -0.28
N LEU A 182 0.41 7.59 -0.53
CA LEU A 182 1.83 7.73 -0.75
C LEU A 182 2.40 8.70 0.29
N GLY A 183 3.73 8.81 0.31
CA GLY A 183 4.23 9.89 1.08
C GLY A 183 5.48 9.85 1.90
N PRO A 184 6.19 8.77 2.20
CA PRO A 184 5.85 7.38 2.51
C PRO A 184 4.88 7.25 3.69
N LEU A 185 3.91 6.38 3.56
CA LEU A 185 2.82 6.21 4.55
C LEU A 185 3.34 5.99 5.98
N LEU A 186 4.29 5.07 6.14
CA LEU A 186 4.77 4.67 7.46
C LEU A 186 5.53 5.80 8.18
N VAL A 187 6.38 6.53 7.45
CA VAL A 187 7.13 7.66 8.02
C VAL A 187 6.20 8.78 8.46
N LEU A 188 5.15 9.04 7.66
CA LEU A 188 4.21 10.14 7.94
C LEU A 188 3.21 9.81 9.06
N ASN A 189 3.03 8.53 9.42
CA ASN A 189 2.00 8.11 10.35
C ASN A 189 2.59 7.20 11.44
N PRO A 190 3.28 7.77 12.46
CA PRO A 190 4.00 7.01 13.47
C PRO A 190 3.10 6.07 14.28
N ASP A 191 1.87 6.46 14.62
CA ASP A 191 0.97 5.61 15.39
C ASP A 191 0.38 4.47 14.54
N PHE A 192 0.17 4.68 13.24
CA PHE A 192 -0.15 3.59 12.30
C PHE A 192 1.03 2.63 12.14
N THR A 193 2.26 3.15 12.08
CA THR A 193 3.46 2.30 12.04
C THR A 193 3.63 1.50 13.33
N ARG A 194 3.35 2.09 14.48
CA ARG A 194 3.33 1.36 15.76
C ARG A 194 2.33 0.21 15.70
N TRP A 195 1.10 0.49 15.27
CA TRP A 195 0.08 -0.52 15.11
C TRP A 195 0.52 -1.65 14.16
N LEU A 196 1.15 -1.30 13.02
CA LEU A 196 1.65 -2.31 12.06
C LEU A 196 2.74 -3.18 12.68
N LEU A 197 3.66 -2.60 13.47
CA LEU A 197 4.70 -3.37 14.17
C LEU A 197 4.08 -4.33 15.19
N ASP A 198 3.05 -3.89 15.92
CA ASP A 198 2.32 -4.72 16.88
C ASP A 198 1.60 -5.87 16.16
N ASP A 199 0.92 -5.59 15.03
CA ASP A 199 0.20 -6.58 14.20
C ASP A 199 1.16 -7.62 13.58
N LEU A 200 2.40 -7.20 13.27
CA LEU A 200 3.50 -8.08 12.84
C LEU A 200 4.12 -8.89 14.00
N GLY A 201 3.66 -8.72 15.23
CA GLY A 201 4.22 -9.40 16.42
C GLY A 201 5.52 -8.79 16.92
N ALA A 202 5.82 -7.54 16.60
CA ALA A 202 7.01 -6.80 16.99
C ALA A 202 6.67 -5.57 17.87
N ALA A 203 5.81 -5.75 18.86
CA ALA A 203 5.32 -4.68 19.74
C ALA A 203 6.43 -3.89 20.43
N ASP A 204 7.53 -4.54 20.79
CA ASP A 204 8.67 -3.93 21.48
C ASP A 204 9.67 -3.22 20.52
N ALA A 205 9.47 -3.34 19.19
CA ALA A 205 10.36 -2.70 18.22
C ALA A 205 10.25 -1.17 18.30
N PRO A 206 11.36 -0.40 18.41
CA PRO A 206 11.31 1.05 18.52
C PRO A 206 10.90 1.70 17.20
N LEU A 207 10.23 2.85 17.27
CA LEU A 207 10.10 3.71 16.08
C LEU A 207 11.41 4.45 15.85
N ALA A 208 12.00 4.28 14.67
CA ALA A 208 13.20 5.03 14.31
C ALA A 208 12.86 6.52 14.19
N PHE A 209 13.74 7.39 14.67
CA PHE A 209 13.58 8.85 14.64
C PHE A 209 12.23 9.31 15.22
N GLU A 210 11.76 8.68 16.30
CA GLU A 210 10.40 8.87 16.81
C GLU A 210 10.06 10.35 17.06
N THR A 211 10.98 11.11 17.65
CA THR A 211 10.78 12.55 17.91
C THR A 211 10.54 13.33 16.62
N GLU A 212 11.36 13.09 15.60
CA GLU A 212 11.32 13.79 14.32
C GLU A 212 10.07 13.43 13.51
N VAL A 213 9.73 12.15 13.44
CA VAL A 213 8.53 11.70 12.70
C VAL A 213 7.26 12.19 13.39
N ARG A 214 7.18 12.19 14.73
CA ARG A 214 6.02 12.74 15.46
C ARG A 214 5.88 14.24 15.23
N ARG A 215 7.00 14.98 15.24
CA ARG A 215 6.98 16.42 14.94
C ARG A 215 6.53 16.69 13.50
N ALA A 216 7.02 15.91 12.52
CA ALA A 216 6.61 16.01 11.12
C ALA A 216 5.11 15.67 10.93
N TYR A 217 4.62 14.63 11.60
CA TYR A 217 3.22 14.25 11.60
C TYR A 217 2.34 15.38 12.18
N GLN A 218 2.72 15.94 13.34
CA GLN A 218 1.98 17.03 13.96
C GLN A 218 1.92 18.27 13.05
N ALA A 219 3.04 18.67 12.46
CA ALA A 219 3.09 19.76 11.51
C ALA A 219 2.18 19.52 10.29
N ARG A 220 2.06 18.28 9.83
CA ARG A 220 1.15 17.92 8.74
C ARG A 220 -0.33 18.01 9.16
N LEU A 221 -0.66 17.57 10.38
CA LEU A 221 -2.02 17.71 10.93
C LEU A 221 -2.43 19.19 11.05
N GLU A 222 -1.54 20.04 11.52
CA GLU A 222 -1.77 21.48 11.66
C GLU A 222 -2.08 22.14 10.30
N GLN A 223 -1.44 21.68 9.21
CA GLN A 223 -1.75 22.15 7.86
C GLN A 223 -3.21 21.88 7.46
N PHE A 224 -3.79 20.75 7.90
CA PHE A 224 -5.19 20.43 7.62
C PHE A 224 -6.20 21.24 8.45
N GLN A 225 -5.76 21.89 9.54
CA GLN A 225 -6.57 22.80 10.34
C GLN A 225 -6.62 24.20 9.74
N GLY A 226 -5.63 24.57 8.92
CA GLY A 226 -5.61 25.81 8.15
C GLY A 226 -6.50 25.72 6.89
N ASN A 227 -6.75 26.86 6.23
CA ASN A 227 -7.45 26.92 4.95
C ASN A 227 -6.49 26.46 3.82
N ILE A 228 -6.28 25.15 3.69
CA ILE A 228 -5.63 24.59 2.50
C ILE A 228 -6.73 24.33 1.48
N GLU A 229 -6.66 24.99 0.32
CA GLU A 229 -7.43 24.60 -0.86
C GLU A 229 -6.86 23.28 -1.39
N PHE A 230 -7.75 22.29 -1.60
CA PHE A 230 -7.42 20.92 -2.04
C PHE A 230 -7.71 20.74 -3.52
#